data_ea32285f6160c08de795fc9af24ef8e0
#
_entry.id   ea32285f6160c08de795fc9af24ef8e0
#
_cell.length_a   1.000
_cell.length_b   1.000
_cell.length_c   1.000
_cell.angle_alpha   90.00
_cell.angle_beta   90.00
_cell.angle_gamma   90.00
#
_symmetry.space_group_name_H-M   'P 1'
#
loop_
_entity.id
_entity.type
_entity.pdbx_description
1 polymer ?
#
loop_
_entity_poly.entity_id
_entity_poly.type
_entity_poly.pdbx_seq_one_letter_code
_entity_poly.pdbx_strand_id
1 'polypeptide(L)'
;MAGPSAALSPVIAASTHWLARAYPATGEDHQAAALAELQARQAVTVAAWLRYPTPVDAELVALAGPGGSAVLDWRAGSEPVEEYAEDEAWRTWVDEVVVSWGACLLADPVLAVRAVSAVAAAVPEQEDHRRPRPRRAGDLLGQFRRLTTPNPRERAAAVLLRHPDLLDPVAGMHRDALRYLLGVEVPNPWLGISG
;
A
#
# COMPACT_ATOMS: atom_id res chain seq x y z
N MET A 1 -15.66 -8.52 13.10
CA MET A 1 -14.54 -7.78 13.65
C MET A 1 -13.99 -6.83 12.64
N ALA A 2 -13.65 -5.64 13.07
CA ALA A 2 -12.91 -4.72 12.25
C ALA A 2 -11.62 -5.42 11.77
N GLY A 3 -11.30 -5.28 10.50
CA GLY A 3 -9.95 -5.55 10.01
C GLY A 3 -8.95 -4.75 10.86
N PRO A 4 -7.63 -4.93 10.65
CA PRO A 4 -6.65 -4.31 11.50
C PRO A 4 -6.96 -2.84 11.66
N SER A 5 -7.37 -2.58 12.81
CA SER A 5 -7.54 -1.39 13.61
C SER A 5 -7.91 -0.07 12.90
N ALA A 6 -8.97 0.55 13.40
CA ALA A 6 -9.24 1.98 13.17
C ALA A 6 -7.97 2.85 13.38
N ALA A 7 -7.03 2.39 14.19
CA ALA A 7 -5.74 3.03 14.44
C ALA A 7 -4.84 3.17 13.19
N LEU A 8 -4.98 2.30 12.18
CA LEU A 8 -4.22 2.42 10.91
C LEU A 8 -4.88 3.36 9.89
N SER A 9 -6.11 3.82 10.15
CA SER A 9 -6.84 4.68 9.22
C SER A 9 -6.10 5.96 8.84
N PRO A 10 -5.42 6.69 9.76
CA PRO A 10 -4.66 7.88 9.41
C PRO A 10 -3.48 7.57 8.49
N VAL A 11 -2.71 6.50 8.77
CA VAL A 11 -1.59 6.05 7.93
C VAL A 11 -2.06 5.69 6.53
N ILE A 12 -3.15 4.91 6.43
CA ILE A 12 -3.72 4.49 5.15
C ILE A 12 -4.20 5.72 4.37
N ALA A 13 -4.89 6.65 5.01
CA ALA A 13 -5.39 7.85 4.37
C ALA A 13 -4.24 8.74 3.87
N ALA A 14 -3.25 9.01 4.72
CA ALA A 14 -2.10 9.84 4.40
C ALA A 14 -1.24 9.23 3.29
N SER A 15 -0.92 7.94 3.37
CA SER A 15 -0.13 7.26 2.35
C SER A 15 -0.85 7.17 1.00
N THR A 16 -2.18 6.96 1.02
CA THR A 16 -3.01 7.01 -0.19
C THR A 16 -2.99 8.40 -0.82
N HIS A 17 -3.16 9.43 0.00
CA HIS A 17 -3.15 10.82 -0.44
C HIS A 17 -1.79 11.19 -1.04
N TRP A 18 -0.70 10.78 -0.39
CA TRP A 18 0.66 11.01 -0.91
C TRP A 18 0.82 10.38 -2.29
N LEU A 19 0.49 9.10 -2.47
CA LEU A 19 0.57 8.40 -3.78
C LEU A 19 -0.26 9.10 -4.85
N ALA A 20 -1.50 9.47 -4.53
CA ALA A 20 -2.39 10.11 -5.49
C ALA A 20 -1.91 11.51 -5.91
N ARG A 21 -1.23 12.25 -5.02
CA ARG A 21 -0.68 13.58 -5.31
C ARG A 21 0.68 13.54 -5.97
N ALA A 22 1.55 12.62 -5.55
CA ALA A 22 2.88 12.45 -6.16
C ALA A 22 2.76 11.97 -7.62
N TYR A 23 1.71 11.22 -7.93
CA TYR A 23 1.47 10.65 -9.26
C TYR A 23 0.02 10.94 -9.71
N PRO A 24 -0.32 12.19 -9.99
CA PRO A 24 -1.69 12.55 -10.37
C PRO A 24 -2.05 11.91 -11.70
N ALA A 25 -3.28 11.39 -11.80
CA ALA A 25 -3.83 10.93 -13.07
C ALA A 25 -3.86 12.11 -14.06
N THR A 26 -3.30 11.91 -15.24
CA THR A 26 -3.33 12.92 -16.29
C THR A 26 -4.73 12.98 -16.92
N GLY A 27 -5.38 14.13 -16.85
CA GLY A 27 -6.65 14.40 -17.48
C GLY A 27 -7.71 14.98 -16.52
N GLU A 28 -8.72 15.62 -17.10
CA GLU A 28 -9.87 16.20 -16.37
C GLU A 28 -10.92 15.13 -15.97
N ASP A 29 -10.64 13.84 -16.16
CA ASP A 29 -11.56 12.76 -15.83
C ASP A 29 -11.52 12.47 -14.32
N HIS A 30 -12.40 13.11 -13.58
CA HIS A 30 -12.61 12.88 -12.15
C HIS A 30 -12.86 11.40 -11.81
N GLN A 31 -13.43 10.63 -12.73
CA GLN A 31 -13.66 9.22 -12.52
C GLN A 31 -12.39 8.41 -12.60
N ALA A 32 -11.47 8.77 -13.50
CA ALA A 32 -10.15 8.14 -13.58
C ALA A 32 -9.34 8.42 -12.31
N ALA A 33 -9.35 9.66 -11.83
CA ALA A 33 -8.69 10.04 -10.58
C ALA A 33 -9.24 9.26 -9.38
N ALA A 34 -10.56 9.14 -9.26
CA ALA A 34 -11.20 8.37 -8.19
C ALA A 34 -10.86 6.87 -8.27
N LEU A 35 -10.78 6.29 -9.46
CA LEU A 35 -10.39 4.89 -9.64
C LEU A 35 -8.92 4.66 -9.27
N ALA A 36 -8.03 5.58 -9.65
CA ALA A 36 -6.62 5.53 -9.29
C ALA A 36 -6.43 5.61 -7.77
N GLU A 37 -7.13 6.54 -7.10
CA GLU A 37 -7.12 6.65 -5.65
C GLU A 37 -7.63 5.39 -4.95
N LEU A 38 -8.70 4.78 -5.45
CA LEU A 38 -9.21 3.51 -4.91
C LEU A 38 -8.20 2.36 -5.04
N GLN A 39 -7.44 2.31 -6.13
CA GLN A 39 -6.39 1.30 -6.30
C GLN A 39 -5.22 1.57 -5.36
N ALA A 40 -4.77 2.83 -5.25
CA ALA A 40 -3.75 3.23 -4.30
C ALA A 40 -4.15 2.87 -2.87
N ARG A 41 -5.40 3.17 -2.50
CA ARG A 41 -5.95 2.84 -1.18
C ARG A 41 -5.95 1.35 -0.90
N GLN A 42 -6.30 0.52 -1.87
CA GLN A 42 -6.24 -0.94 -1.71
C GLN A 42 -4.81 -1.42 -1.48
N ALA A 43 -3.85 -0.94 -2.28
CA ALA A 43 -2.44 -1.30 -2.14
C ALA A 43 -1.88 -0.89 -0.78
N VAL A 44 -2.09 0.35 -0.37
CA VAL A 44 -1.66 0.90 0.92
C VAL A 44 -2.32 0.17 2.09
N THR A 45 -3.59 -0.21 1.97
CA THR A 45 -4.29 -0.97 3.03
C THR A 45 -3.64 -2.33 3.24
N VAL A 46 -3.36 -3.07 2.17
CA VAL A 46 -2.67 -4.37 2.26
C VAL A 46 -1.27 -4.19 2.85
N ALA A 47 -0.53 -3.18 2.38
CA ALA A 47 0.80 -2.88 2.89
C ALA A 47 0.81 -2.54 4.38
N ALA A 48 -0.14 -1.71 4.83
CA ALA A 48 -0.28 -1.36 6.24
C ALA A 48 -0.63 -2.58 7.11
N TRP A 49 -1.47 -3.48 6.62
CA TRP A 49 -1.83 -4.71 7.33
C TRP A 49 -0.67 -5.71 7.41
N LEU A 50 0.19 -5.75 6.41
CA LEU A 50 1.42 -6.55 6.46
C LEU A 50 2.46 -5.93 7.39
N ARG A 51 2.56 -4.60 7.39
CA ARG A 51 3.53 -3.86 8.20
C ARG A 51 3.18 -3.86 9.68
N TYR A 52 1.89 -3.75 9.99
CA TYR A 52 1.34 -3.65 11.34
C TYR A 52 0.29 -4.74 11.57
N PRO A 53 0.70 -6.01 11.66
CA PRO A 53 -0.22 -7.14 11.64
C PRO A 53 -1.02 -7.30 12.93
N THR A 54 -0.56 -6.71 14.04
CA THR A 54 -1.24 -6.83 15.33
C THR A 54 -1.89 -5.51 15.78
N PRO A 55 -2.95 -5.57 16.61
CA PRO A 55 -3.53 -4.37 17.21
C PRO A 55 -2.51 -3.54 18.01
N VAL A 56 -1.56 -4.20 18.66
CA VAL A 56 -0.51 -3.52 19.45
C VAL A 56 0.40 -2.70 18.54
N ASP A 57 0.81 -3.25 17.38
CA ASP A 57 1.62 -2.52 16.40
C ASP A 57 0.86 -1.28 15.90
N ALA A 58 -0.43 -1.43 15.62
CA ALA A 58 -1.29 -0.34 15.17
C ALA A 58 -1.47 0.75 16.24
N GLU A 59 -1.59 0.38 17.52
CA GLU A 59 -1.67 1.33 18.63
C GLU A 59 -0.33 2.06 18.86
N LEU A 60 0.81 1.37 18.70
CA LEU A 60 2.13 1.99 18.78
C LEU A 60 2.33 3.04 17.68
N VAL A 61 1.88 2.74 16.46
CA VAL A 61 1.91 3.72 15.36
C VAL A 61 1.01 4.92 15.64
N ALA A 62 -0.19 4.69 16.18
CA ALA A 62 -1.10 5.76 16.55
C ALA A 62 -0.52 6.66 17.68
N LEU A 63 0.29 6.08 18.58
CA LEU A 63 0.92 6.79 19.69
C LEU A 63 2.20 7.54 19.26
N ALA A 64 3.09 6.87 18.52
CA ALA A 64 4.39 7.40 18.13
C ALA A 64 4.32 8.28 16.87
N GLY A 65 3.28 8.08 16.07
CA GLY A 65 3.12 8.68 14.74
C GLY A 65 4.06 8.08 13.71
N PRO A 66 3.60 7.91 12.47
CA PRO A 66 4.47 7.60 11.33
C PRO A 66 5.23 8.87 10.94
N GLY A 67 6.37 8.70 10.33
CA GLY A 67 7.16 9.81 9.80
C GLY A 67 7.87 9.35 8.54
N GLY A 68 7.89 10.11 7.48
CA GLY A 68 8.56 9.67 6.26
C GLY A 68 8.21 10.47 5.00
N SER A 69 7.20 11.33 5.06
CA SER A 69 6.79 12.11 3.89
C SER A 69 7.93 12.95 3.28
N ALA A 70 8.81 13.50 4.08
CA ALA A 70 9.95 14.29 3.59
C ALA A 70 10.92 13.44 2.74
N VAL A 71 11.18 12.19 3.14
CA VAL A 71 11.99 11.24 2.36
C VAL A 71 11.30 10.91 1.05
N LEU A 72 9.99 10.70 1.08
CA LEU A 72 9.20 10.41 -0.10
C LEU A 72 9.14 11.59 -1.06
N ASP A 73 8.97 12.81 -0.54
CA ASP A 73 9.00 14.03 -1.33
C ASP A 73 10.33 14.19 -2.06
N TRP A 74 11.43 14.01 -1.34
CA TRP A 74 12.77 14.04 -1.93
C TRP A 74 12.93 12.96 -3.02
N ARG A 75 12.46 11.73 -2.78
CA ARG A 75 12.50 10.63 -3.75
C ARG A 75 11.60 10.89 -4.96
N ALA A 76 10.47 11.55 -4.77
CA ALA A 76 9.58 11.96 -5.86
C ALA A 76 10.10 13.20 -6.62
N GLY A 77 11.23 13.79 -6.22
CA GLY A 77 11.79 14.99 -6.84
C GLY A 77 11.05 16.28 -6.45
N SER A 78 10.28 16.24 -5.37
CA SER A 78 9.63 17.43 -4.80
C SER A 78 10.53 18.06 -3.74
N GLU A 79 10.56 19.40 -3.70
CA GLU A 79 11.24 20.08 -2.59
C GLU A 79 10.40 19.91 -1.31
N PRO A 80 11.06 19.67 -0.15
CA PRO A 80 10.37 19.64 1.14
C PRO A 80 9.70 20.98 1.39
N VAL A 81 8.42 20.97 1.67
CA VAL A 81 7.72 22.18 2.10
C VAL A 81 8.06 22.41 3.57
N GLU A 82 8.80 23.48 3.87
CA GLU A 82 9.24 23.79 5.24
C GLU A 82 8.09 24.18 6.18
N GLU A 83 6.97 24.63 5.64
CA GLU A 83 5.78 25.02 6.39
C GLU A 83 4.57 24.26 5.86
N TYR A 84 4.10 23.27 6.60
CA TYR A 84 2.87 22.56 6.26
C TYR A 84 1.66 23.46 6.61
N ALA A 85 0.84 23.78 5.60
CA ALA A 85 -0.48 24.32 5.85
C ALA A 85 -1.31 23.30 6.66
N GLU A 86 -2.31 23.76 7.42
CA GLU A 86 -3.18 22.87 8.20
C GLU A 86 -3.80 21.75 7.35
N ASP A 87 -4.08 22.04 6.07
CA ASP A 87 -4.59 21.07 5.09
C ASP A 87 -3.60 19.96 4.72
N GLU A 88 -2.34 20.07 5.10
CA GLU A 88 -1.28 19.10 4.82
C GLU A 88 -0.85 18.28 6.06
N ALA A 89 -1.59 18.36 7.14
CA ALA A 89 -1.31 17.60 8.38
C ALA A 89 -1.22 16.08 8.16
N TRP A 90 -1.83 15.55 7.11
CA TRP A 90 -1.72 14.15 6.69
C TRP A 90 -0.29 13.71 6.40
N ARG A 91 0.61 14.63 6.02
CA ARG A 91 2.02 14.32 5.69
C ARG A 91 2.78 13.77 6.89
N THR A 92 2.41 14.16 8.09
CA THR A 92 3.02 13.64 9.32
C THR A 92 2.65 12.18 9.62
N TRP A 93 1.62 11.67 8.94
CA TRP A 93 1.12 10.32 9.12
C TRP A 93 1.56 9.35 8.01
N VAL A 94 2.30 9.81 7.02
CA VAL A 94 2.80 8.95 5.94
C VAL A 94 3.91 8.04 6.47
N ASP A 95 3.74 6.73 6.27
CA ASP A 95 4.77 5.73 6.55
C ASP A 95 5.45 5.34 5.23
N GLU A 96 6.75 5.59 5.11
CA GLU A 96 7.51 5.32 3.89
C GLU A 96 7.55 3.84 3.53
N VAL A 97 7.56 2.94 4.52
CA VAL A 97 7.53 1.50 4.29
C VAL A 97 6.19 1.10 3.67
N VAL A 98 5.09 1.61 4.24
CA VAL A 98 3.74 1.34 3.74
C VAL A 98 3.58 1.85 2.31
N VAL A 99 4.06 3.07 2.02
CA VAL A 99 4.02 3.62 0.65
C VAL A 99 4.88 2.81 -0.31
N SER A 100 6.10 2.44 0.09
CA SER A 100 6.99 1.62 -0.73
C SER A 100 6.39 0.25 -1.05
N TRP A 101 5.80 -0.40 -0.05
CA TRP A 101 5.12 -1.67 -0.26
C TRP A 101 3.86 -1.50 -1.12
N GLY A 102 3.09 -0.44 -0.90
CA GLY A 102 1.97 -0.08 -1.76
C GLY A 102 2.37 0.10 -3.22
N ALA A 103 3.49 0.81 -3.47
CA ALA A 103 4.06 0.97 -4.80
C ALA A 103 4.48 -0.38 -5.42
N CYS A 104 5.13 -1.27 -4.66
CA CYS A 104 5.44 -2.63 -5.13
C CYS A 104 4.19 -3.40 -5.55
N LEU A 105 3.13 -3.35 -4.74
CA LEU A 105 1.88 -4.06 -5.01
C LEU A 105 1.12 -3.49 -6.21
N LEU A 106 1.20 -2.17 -6.43
CA LEU A 106 0.63 -1.53 -7.62
C LEU A 106 1.38 -1.94 -8.90
N ALA A 107 2.70 -2.08 -8.83
CA ALA A 107 3.54 -2.44 -9.97
C ALA A 107 3.43 -3.92 -10.35
N ASP A 108 3.26 -4.81 -9.36
CA ASP A 108 3.29 -6.27 -9.56
C ASP A 108 2.00 -6.94 -9.05
N PRO A 109 1.07 -7.29 -9.97
CA PRO A 109 -0.18 -7.97 -9.61
C PRO A 109 0.02 -9.37 -8.99
N VAL A 110 1.11 -10.07 -9.34
CA VAL A 110 1.41 -11.39 -8.76
C VAL A 110 1.82 -11.24 -7.30
N LEU A 111 2.66 -10.26 -7.02
CA LEU A 111 3.04 -9.90 -5.66
C LEU A 111 1.82 -9.44 -4.85
N ALA A 112 0.93 -8.65 -5.48
CA ALA A 112 -0.33 -8.20 -4.86
C ALA A 112 -1.23 -9.36 -4.44
N VAL A 113 -1.39 -10.37 -5.29
CA VAL A 113 -2.16 -11.58 -4.96
C VAL A 113 -1.56 -12.32 -3.77
N ARG A 114 -0.23 -12.49 -3.75
CA ARG A 114 0.48 -13.11 -2.61
C ARG A 114 0.28 -12.32 -1.32
N ALA A 115 0.40 -11.00 -1.39
CA ALA A 115 0.22 -10.12 -0.25
C ALA A 115 -1.20 -10.20 0.34
N VAL A 116 -2.22 -10.15 -0.53
CA VAL A 116 -3.62 -10.30 -0.10
C VAL A 116 -3.87 -11.68 0.50
N SER A 117 -3.27 -12.74 -0.05
CA SER A 117 -3.38 -14.10 0.50
C SER A 117 -2.72 -14.21 1.87
N ALA A 118 -1.55 -13.58 2.08
CA ALA A 118 -0.87 -13.54 3.37
C ALA A 118 -1.71 -12.80 4.42
N VAL A 119 -2.29 -11.66 4.08
CA VAL A 119 -3.21 -10.94 4.97
C VAL A 119 -4.45 -11.79 5.28
N ALA A 120 -5.01 -12.48 4.29
CA ALA A 120 -6.17 -13.34 4.48
C ALA A 120 -5.88 -14.51 5.45
N ALA A 121 -4.67 -15.07 5.35
CA ALA A 121 -4.23 -16.16 6.23
C ALA A 121 -3.96 -15.69 7.67
N ALA A 122 -3.56 -14.41 7.85
CA ALA A 122 -3.30 -13.82 9.17
C ALA A 122 -4.57 -13.38 9.91
N VAL A 123 -5.71 -13.25 9.21
CA VAL A 123 -6.99 -12.92 9.84
C VAL A 123 -7.57 -14.18 10.47
N PRO A 124 -7.69 -14.27 11.81
CA PRO A 124 -8.29 -15.42 12.46
C PRO A 124 -9.71 -15.67 11.92
N GLU A 125 -10.07 -16.91 11.66
CA GLU A 125 -11.45 -17.28 11.41
C GLU A 125 -12.26 -16.98 12.67
N GLN A 126 -12.93 -15.84 12.69
CA GLN A 126 -13.87 -15.53 13.77
C GLN A 126 -15.26 -16.01 13.39
N GLU A 127 -15.73 -16.98 14.15
CA GLU A 127 -17.15 -17.32 14.21
C GLU A 127 -17.91 -16.15 14.85
N ASP A 128 -18.33 -15.19 14.04
CA ASP A 128 -19.28 -14.19 14.45
C ASP A 128 -20.67 -14.84 14.52
N HIS A 129 -21.06 -15.28 15.71
CA HIS A 129 -22.37 -15.91 15.95
C HIS A 129 -23.57 -15.01 15.60
N ARG A 130 -23.33 -13.75 15.23
CA ARG A 130 -24.35 -12.79 14.80
C ARG A 130 -24.43 -12.62 13.26
N ARG A 131 -23.49 -13.21 12.52
CA ARG A 131 -23.50 -13.19 11.04
C ARG A 131 -23.48 -14.60 10.46
N PRO A 132 -24.38 -14.92 9.50
CA PRO A 132 -24.57 -16.29 9.01
C PRO A 132 -23.44 -16.82 8.10
N ARG A 133 -22.33 -16.09 7.94
CA ARG A 133 -21.19 -16.55 7.13
C ARG A 133 -19.85 -16.09 7.73
N PRO A 134 -18.90 -17.02 7.98
CA PRO A 134 -17.53 -16.64 8.28
C PRO A 134 -16.93 -15.88 7.09
N ARG A 135 -16.17 -14.81 7.33
CA ARG A 135 -15.43 -14.13 6.27
C ARG A 135 -14.37 -15.10 5.73
N ARG A 136 -14.57 -15.58 4.52
CA ARG A 136 -13.62 -16.46 3.84
C ARG A 136 -12.52 -15.63 3.19
N ALA A 137 -11.34 -16.24 3.01
CA ALA A 137 -10.24 -15.65 2.24
C ALA A 137 -10.70 -15.10 0.87
N GLY A 138 -11.68 -15.77 0.23
CA GLY A 138 -12.31 -15.29 -1.00
C GLY A 138 -13.03 -13.95 -0.89
N ASP A 139 -13.55 -13.59 0.27
CA ASP A 139 -14.22 -12.30 0.48
C ASP A 139 -13.20 -11.15 0.52
N LEU A 140 -11.99 -11.41 1.07
CA LEU A 140 -10.89 -10.44 1.05
C LEU A 140 -10.32 -10.26 -0.36
N LEU A 141 -10.13 -11.33 -1.11
CA LEU A 141 -9.73 -11.24 -2.52
C LEU A 141 -10.73 -10.38 -3.32
N GLY A 142 -12.04 -10.52 -3.04
CA GLY A 142 -13.09 -9.70 -3.63
C GLY A 142 -12.96 -8.22 -3.26
N GLN A 143 -12.60 -7.89 -2.01
CA GLN A 143 -12.40 -6.51 -1.56
C GLN A 143 -11.20 -5.84 -2.24
N PHE A 144 -10.13 -6.58 -2.54
CA PHE A 144 -8.90 -6.09 -3.17
C PHE A 144 -8.83 -6.37 -4.68
N ARG A 145 -9.97 -6.65 -5.33
CA ARG A 145 -10.02 -7.00 -6.75
C ARG A 145 -9.42 -5.94 -7.67
N ARG A 146 -9.58 -4.66 -7.37
CA ARG A 146 -9.00 -3.57 -8.17
C ARG A 146 -7.47 -3.57 -8.15
N LEU A 147 -6.89 -4.10 -7.11
CA LEU A 147 -5.44 -4.26 -6.96
C LEU A 147 -4.95 -5.54 -7.65
N THR A 148 -5.59 -6.68 -7.37
CA THR A 148 -5.13 -8.01 -7.81
C THR A 148 -5.51 -8.35 -9.25
N THR A 149 -6.67 -7.90 -9.71
CA THR A 149 -7.21 -8.15 -11.07
C THR A 149 -7.90 -6.91 -11.62
N PRO A 150 -7.16 -5.79 -11.83
CA PRO A 150 -7.77 -4.58 -12.36
C PRO A 150 -8.27 -4.80 -13.78
N ASN A 151 -9.46 -4.31 -14.11
CA ASN A 151 -9.99 -4.31 -15.46
C ASN A 151 -9.26 -3.26 -16.35
N PRO A 152 -9.48 -3.24 -17.67
CA PRO A 152 -8.79 -2.32 -18.57
C PRO A 152 -8.97 -0.83 -18.21
N ARG A 153 -10.18 -0.44 -17.75
CA ARG A 153 -10.48 0.93 -17.34
C ARG A 153 -9.74 1.29 -16.04
N GLU A 154 -9.70 0.39 -15.08
CA GLU A 154 -8.95 0.56 -13.84
C GLU A 154 -7.44 0.63 -14.10
N ARG A 155 -6.93 -0.16 -15.05
CA ARG A 155 -5.52 -0.07 -15.48
C ARG A 155 -5.21 1.26 -16.13
N ALA A 156 -6.06 1.72 -17.02
CA ALA A 156 -5.89 3.02 -17.69
C ALA A 156 -5.94 4.18 -16.69
N ALA A 157 -6.84 4.15 -15.72
CA ALA A 157 -6.96 5.17 -14.69
C ALA A 157 -5.72 5.26 -13.80
N ALA A 158 -5.04 4.14 -13.54
CA ALA A 158 -3.88 4.07 -12.68
C ALA A 158 -2.55 3.91 -13.44
N VAL A 159 -2.48 4.35 -14.69
CA VAL A 159 -1.30 4.20 -15.53
C VAL A 159 -0.05 4.79 -14.89
N LEU A 160 -0.15 6.00 -14.31
CA LEU A 160 0.97 6.65 -13.63
C LEU A 160 1.33 5.94 -12.32
N LEU A 161 0.33 5.49 -11.55
CA LEU A 161 0.55 4.70 -10.32
C LEU A 161 1.20 3.33 -10.59
N ARG A 162 1.32 2.92 -11.86
CA ARG A 162 1.89 1.64 -12.27
C ARG A 162 3.12 1.79 -13.16
N HIS A 163 3.50 3.03 -13.46
CA HIS A 163 4.62 3.29 -14.34
C HIS A 163 5.95 2.99 -13.63
N PRO A 164 6.78 2.08 -14.18
CA PRO A 164 8.01 1.64 -13.52
C PRO A 164 8.96 2.80 -13.18
N ASP A 165 9.18 3.73 -14.13
CA ASP A 165 10.11 4.84 -13.95
C ASP A 165 9.72 5.77 -12.80
N LEU A 166 8.43 5.82 -12.47
CA LEU A 166 7.92 6.64 -11.38
C LEU A 166 7.88 5.86 -10.05
N LEU A 167 7.39 4.62 -10.08
CA LEU A 167 7.23 3.81 -8.87
C LEU A 167 8.52 3.14 -8.40
N ASP A 168 9.44 2.79 -9.31
CA ASP A 168 10.64 2.03 -8.96
C ASP A 168 11.52 2.70 -7.90
N PRO A 169 11.75 4.02 -7.91
CA PRO A 169 12.52 4.67 -6.85
C PRO A 169 11.88 4.50 -5.47
N VAL A 170 10.55 4.62 -5.39
CA VAL A 170 9.80 4.46 -4.14
C VAL A 170 9.71 2.99 -3.74
N ALA A 171 9.30 2.11 -4.67
CA ALA A 171 9.19 0.68 -4.42
C ALA A 171 10.54 0.05 -4.06
N GLY A 172 11.63 0.53 -4.64
CA GLY A 172 12.99 0.06 -4.37
C GLY A 172 13.45 0.27 -2.93
N MET A 173 12.88 1.23 -2.20
CA MET A 173 13.29 1.53 -0.82
C MET A 173 13.15 0.33 0.09
N HIS A 174 12.05 -0.42 0.01
CA HIS A 174 11.75 -1.54 0.90
C HIS A 174 11.24 -2.80 0.17
N ARG A 175 11.53 -2.93 -1.13
CA ARG A 175 11.08 -4.08 -1.97
C ARG A 175 11.56 -5.41 -1.42
N ASP A 176 12.82 -5.48 -1.02
CA ASP A 176 13.43 -6.72 -0.55
C ASP A 176 12.84 -7.14 0.80
N ALA A 177 12.53 -6.18 1.67
CA ALA A 177 11.85 -6.45 2.93
C ALA A 177 10.45 -7.04 2.70
N LEU A 178 9.69 -6.51 1.75
CA LEU A 178 8.37 -7.04 1.39
C LEU A 178 8.49 -8.46 0.80
N ARG A 179 9.43 -8.69 -0.13
CA ARG A 179 9.65 -10.01 -0.72
C ARG A 179 10.04 -11.04 0.32
N TYR A 180 10.93 -10.68 1.22
CA TYR A 180 11.32 -11.53 2.34
C TYR A 180 10.11 -11.90 3.21
N LEU A 181 9.30 -10.92 3.59
CA LEU A 181 8.08 -11.14 4.37
C LEU A 181 7.10 -12.10 3.68
N LEU A 182 6.98 -12.01 2.37
CA LEU A 182 6.07 -12.84 1.57
C LEU A 182 6.70 -14.19 1.13
N GLY A 183 7.91 -14.52 1.57
CA GLY A 183 8.60 -15.74 1.17
C GLY A 183 8.90 -15.83 -0.33
N VAL A 184 9.08 -14.66 -0.99
CA VAL A 184 9.49 -14.60 -2.39
C VAL A 184 11.02 -14.57 -2.43
N GLU A 185 11.64 -15.55 -3.08
CA GLU A 185 13.09 -15.59 -3.23
C GLU A 185 13.60 -14.29 -3.87
N VAL A 186 14.48 -13.61 -3.18
CA VAL A 186 15.26 -12.52 -3.76
C VAL A 186 16.39 -13.20 -4.53
N PRO A 187 16.50 -12.98 -5.86
CA PRO A 187 17.65 -13.51 -6.60
C PRO A 187 18.92 -12.96 -5.94
N ASN A 188 19.74 -13.86 -5.39
CA ASN A 188 21.01 -13.46 -4.80
C ASN A 188 21.93 -13.02 -5.93
N PRO A 189 22.29 -11.73 -6.07
CA PRO A 189 23.12 -11.25 -7.17
C PRO A 189 24.54 -11.83 -7.14
N TRP A 190 24.93 -12.52 -6.06
CA TRP A 190 26.27 -13.07 -5.87
C TRP A 190 26.40 -14.56 -6.19
N LEU A 191 25.31 -15.27 -6.53
CA LEU A 191 25.36 -16.70 -6.90
C LEU A 191 25.72 -16.95 -8.37
N GLY A 192 25.97 -15.88 -9.17
CA GLY A 192 26.31 -15.97 -10.59
C GLY A 192 27.79 -15.81 -10.94
N ILE A 193 28.69 -15.71 -9.96
CA ILE A 193 30.15 -15.57 -10.21
C ILE A 193 30.86 -16.79 -9.63
N SER A 194 30.65 -17.93 -10.24
CA SER A 194 31.50 -19.11 -10.05
C SER A 194 31.48 -19.89 -11.36
N GLY A 195 32.41 -19.57 -12.22
CA GLY A 195 32.70 -20.26 -13.45
C GLY A 195 33.97 -19.74 -14.07
#